data_80a809fb04d72f7d544996928d379804
#
_entry.id   80a809fb04d72f7d544996928d379804
#
_cell.length_a   1.000
_cell.length_b   1.000
_cell.length_c   1.000
_cell.angle_alpha   90.00
_cell.angle_beta   90.00
_cell.angle_gamma   90.00
#
_symmetry.space_group_name_H-M   'P 1'
#
loop_
_entity.id
_entity.type
_entity.pdbx_description
1 polymer ?
#
loop_
_entity_poly.entity_id
_entity_poly.type
_entity_poly.pdbx_seq_one_letter_code
_entity_poly.pdbx_strand_id
1 'polypeptide(L)'
;MKMLVPQPKLILAAGAGLLLLTGCATTVNTVERATPVGERQMVNDKRIITDSSLNRAVRIVGINETAGEFLKVQVELLNTTRSMKSFNYRFEWFDATGNQVYSPITTAISRQIEGGESIFISAVAPLATAKDFRIKLIESTR
;
A
#
# COMPACT_ATOMS: atom_id res chain seq x y z
N MET A 1 15.89 70.87 -62.62
CA MET A 1 14.85 70.02 -62.07
C MET A 1 15.52 68.73 -61.61
N LYS A 2 15.89 68.60 -60.29
CA LYS A 2 16.61 67.45 -59.76
C LYS A 2 15.61 66.54 -59.10
N MET A 3 15.48 65.38 -59.68
CA MET A 3 14.67 64.30 -59.02
C MET A 3 15.47 63.63 -57.93
N LEU A 4 14.98 63.72 -56.75
CA LEU A 4 15.52 63.05 -55.60
C LEU A 4 14.96 61.63 -55.51
N VAL A 5 15.84 60.64 -55.61
CA VAL A 5 15.46 59.22 -55.45
C VAL A 5 15.59 58.86 -53.97
N PRO A 6 14.52 58.37 -53.34
CA PRO A 6 14.64 57.89 -51.94
C PRO A 6 15.27 56.51 -51.88
N GLN A 7 16.26 56.35 -51.00
CA GLN A 7 16.93 55.10 -50.67
C GLN A 7 16.04 54.20 -49.81
N PRO A 8 15.94 52.93 -50.09
CA PRO A 8 15.23 52.03 -49.21
C PRO A 8 16.12 51.70 -47.98
N LYS A 9 15.60 51.95 -46.81
CA LYS A 9 16.19 51.56 -45.54
C LYS A 9 16.08 50.04 -45.39
N LEU A 10 17.21 49.37 -45.34
CA LEU A 10 17.33 47.96 -44.97
C LEU A 10 16.99 47.81 -43.50
N ILE A 11 15.85 47.22 -43.21
CA ILE A 11 15.46 46.82 -41.86
C ILE A 11 16.03 45.44 -41.62
N LEU A 12 17.11 45.39 -40.84
CA LEU A 12 17.69 44.15 -40.32
C LEU A 12 16.80 43.60 -39.22
N ALA A 13 15.92 42.66 -39.55
CA ALA A 13 15.13 41.95 -38.57
C ALA A 13 16.04 40.89 -37.86
N ALA A 14 16.48 41.22 -36.66
CA ALA A 14 17.15 40.26 -35.79
C ALA A 14 16.10 39.27 -35.27
N GLY A 15 16.00 38.12 -35.89
CA GLY A 15 15.21 37.00 -35.41
C GLY A 15 15.84 36.39 -34.20
N ALA A 16 15.34 36.73 -33.02
CA ALA A 16 15.68 36.02 -31.79
C ALA A 16 15.05 34.63 -31.82
N GLY A 17 15.86 33.64 -32.20
CA GLY A 17 15.48 32.24 -32.12
C GLY A 17 15.35 31.81 -30.66
N LEU A 18 14.11 31.73 -30.21
CA LEU A 18 13.77 31.14 -28.89
C LEU A 18 13.92 29.64 -28.99
N LEU A 19 15.08 29.14 -28.63
CA LEU A 19 15.34 27.70 -28.43
C LEU A 19 14.52 27.21 -27.24
N LEU A 20 13.34 26.67 -27.54
CA LEU A 20 12.57 25.86 -26.59
C LEU A 20 13.35 24.57 -26.36
N LEU A 21 14.14 24.53 -25.31
CA LEU A 21 14.69 23.31 -24.75
C LEU A 21 13.52 22.55 -24.12
N THR A 22 12.81 21.76 -24.92
CA THR A 22 11.94 20.71 -24.41
C THR A 22 12.85 19.64 -23.79
N GLY A 23 13.19 19.81 -22.53
CA GLY A 23 13.80 18.77 -21.73
C GLY A 23 12.79 17.65 -21.61
N CYS A 24 12.95 16.58 -22.40
CA CYS A 24 12.31 15.30 -22.11
C CYS A 24 12.94 14.80 -20.79
N ALA A 25 12.27 15.10 -19.68
CA ALA A 25 12.52 14.39 -18.46
C ALA A 25 12.01 12.95 -18.64
N THR A 26 12.84 12.10 -19.25
CA THR A 26 12.65 10.65 -19.19
C THR A 26 12.89 10.25 -17.74
N THR A 27 11.86 10.30 -16.93
CA THR A 27 11.84 9.62 -15.63
C THR A 27 11.82 8.12 -15.89
N VAL A 28 12.99 7.57 -16.17
CA VAL A 28 13.26 6.15 -16.09
C VAL A 28 13.14 5.81 -14.60
N ASN A 29 12.19 4.96 -14.23
CA ASN A 29 11.78 4.58 -12.86
C ASN A 29 10.92 5.62 -12.12
N THR A 30 9.79 5.99 -12.68
CA THR A 30 8.64 6.24 -11.83
C THR A 30 8.19 4.89 -11.29
N VAL A 31 8.77 4.47 -10.17
CA VAL A 31 8.05 3.62 -9.25
C VAL A 31 6.78 4.39 -8.95
N GLU A 32 5.66 3.91 -9.47
CA GLU A 32 4.36 4.47 -9.16
C GLU A 32 4.29 4.53 -7.64
N ARG A 33 4.30 5.73 -7.07
CA ARG A 33 4.30 5.87 -5.63
C ARG A 33 3.03 5.22 -5.16
N ALA A 34 3.18 4.17 -4.36
CA ALA A 34 2.05 3.62 -3.63
C ALA A 34 1.28 4.80 -3.02
N THR A 35 -0.05 4.76 -3.10
CA THR A 35 -0.95 5.77 -2.54
C THR A 35 -0.40 6.28 -1.22
N PRO A 36 -0.29 7.61 -1.02
CA PRO A 36 0.23 8.16 0.22
C PRO A 36 -0.47 7.54 1.43
N VAL A 37 0.30 7.25 2.48
CA VAL A 37 -0.19 6.58 3.70
C VAL A 37 -1.48 7.21 4.24
N GLY A 38 -1.63 8.53 4.13
CA GLY A 38 -2.82 9.26 4.58
C GLY A 38 -4.07 9.06 3.71
N GLU A 39 -3.93 8.55 2.49
CA GLU A 39 -5.04 8.33 1.55
C GLU A 39 -5.51 6.87 1.52
N ARG A 40 -4.79 5.96 2.17
CA ARG A 40 -5.19 4.56 2.23
C ARG A 40 -6.44 4.41 3.08
N GLN A 41 -7.51 3.94 2.46
CA GLN A 41 -8.76 3.66 3.16
C GLN A 41 -8.59 2.46 4.08
N MET A 42 -9.13 2.58 5.29
CA MET A 42 -9.16 1.47 6.24
C MET A 42 -10.16 0.42 5.76
N VAL A 43 -9.73 -0.82 5.70
CA VAL A 43 -10.60 -1.98 5.46
C VAL A 43 -11.23 -2.40 6.78
N ASN A 44 -12.56 -2.41 6.86
CA ASN A 44 -13.30 -2.91 8.01
C ASN A 44 -13.85 -4.30 7.67
N ASP A 45 -13.16 -5.33 8.11
CA ASP A 45 -13.59 -6.72 7.93
C ASP A 45 -13.85 -7.37 9.31
N LYS A 46 -15.06 -7.90 9.49
CA LYS A 46 -15.49 -8.54 10.75
C LYS A 46 -14.69 -9.80 11.11
N ARG A 47 -13.99 -10.38 10.16
CA ARG A 47 -13.09 -11.52 10.36
C ARG A 47 -11.79 -11.14 11.05
N ILE A 48 -11.50 -9.84 11.17
CA ILE A 48 -10.30 -9.36 11.83
C ILE A 48 -10.67 -8.75 13.17
N ILE A 49 -10.19 -9.39 14.22
CA ILE A 49 -10.40 -8.97 15.61
C ILE A 49 -9.10 -8.35 16.09
N THR A 50 -9.16 -7.07 16.41
CA THR A 50 -8.03 -6.32 16.96
C THR A 50 -8.43 -5.73 18.31
N ASP A 51 -7.53 -5.78 19.31
CA ASP A 51 -7.80 -5.06 20.55
C ASP A 51 -7.88 -3.55 20.32
N SER A 52 -8.57 -2.84 21.21
CA SER A 52 -8.90 -1.43 21.02
C SER A 52 -7.68 -0.50 21.01
N SER A 53 -6.61 -0.85 21.71
CA SER A 53 -5.38 -0.05 21.77
C SER A 53 -4.60 -0.18 20.48
N LEU A 54 -4.40 -1.41 20.03
CA LEU A 54 -3.72 -1.68 18.77
C LEU A 54 -4.50 -1.13 17.57
N ASN A 55 -5.83 -1.26 17.55
CA ASN A 55 -6.68 -0.79 16.46
C ASN A 55 -6.60 0.73 16.23
N ARG A 56 -6.26 1.51 17.25
CA ARG A 56 -6.04 2.96 17.11
C ARG A 56 -4.72 3.29 16.39
N ALA A 57 -3.73 2.43 16.53
CA ALA A 57 -2.38 2.62 16.02
C ALA A 57 -2.11 1.88 14.72
N VAL A 58 -2.57 0.63 14.61
CA VAL A 58 -2.34 -0.25 13.46
C VAL A 58 -3.65 -0.46 12.72
N ARG A 59 -3.68 -0.06 11.46
CA ARG A 59 -4.84 -0.13 10.57
C ARG A 59 -4.67 -1.25 9.56
N ILE A 60 -5.79 -1.87 9.21
CA ILE A 60 -5.84 -2.81 8.10
C ILE A 60 -6.12 -2.00 6.83
N VAL A 61 -5.24 -2.11 5.84
CA VAL A 61 -5.32 -1.35 4.59
C VAL A 61 -5.46 -2.23 3.36
N GLY A 62 -5.33 -3.56 3.52
CA GLY A 62 -5.54 -4.51 2.44
C GLY A 62 -5.79 -5.92 2.95
N ILE A 63 -6.65 -6.66 2.26
CA ILE A 63 -6.89 -8.09 2.45
C ILE A 63 -6.91 -8.73 1.08
N ASN A 64 -6.03 -9.71 0.87
CA ASN A 64 -5.96 -10.51 -0.35
C ASN A 64 -6.22 -11.97 0.00
N GLU A 65 -7.18 -12.55 -0.67
CA GLU A 65 -7.53 -13.95 -0.57
C GLU A 65 -7.28 -14.64 -1.91
N THR A 66 -6.63 -15.77 -1.89
CA THR A 66 -6.43 -16.60 -3.08
C THR A 66 -7.04 -17.96 -2.81
N ALA A 67 -8.12 -18.26 -3.52
CA ALA A 67 -8.73 -19.59 -3.52
C ALA A 67 -7.94 -20.51 -4.44
N GLY A 68 -7.59 -21.68 -3.94
CA GLY A 68 -6.89 -22.74 -4.65
C GLY A 68 -7.18 -24.06 -3.95
N GLU A 69 -6.25 -25.00 -4.04
CA GLU A 69 -6.33 -26.22 -3.23
C GLU A 69 -6.38 -25.87 -1.74
N PHE A 70 -5.56 -24.90 -1.32
CA PHE A 70 -5.58 -24.34 0.02
C PHE A 70 -5.89 -22.84 -0.05
N LEU A 71 -6.71 -22.36 0.87
CA LEU A 71 -6.97 -20.92 1.02
C LEU A 71 -5.70 -20.21 1.50
N LYS A 72 -5.27 -19.20 0.76
CA LYS A 72 -4.17 -18.31 1.14
C LYS A 72 -4.72 -16.94 1.48
N VAL A 73 -4.27 -16.38 2.58
CA VAL A 73 -4.70 -15.06 3.04
C VAL A 73 -3.47 -14.20 3.31
N GLN A 74 -3.52 -12.97 2.83
CA GLN A 74 -2.52 -11.95 3.11
C GLN A 74 -3.23 -10.68 3.55
N VAL A 75 -2.78 -10.10 4.65
CA VAL A 75 -3.34 -8.85 5.19
C VAL A 75 -2.23 -7.83 5.29
N GLU A 76 -2.50 -6.64 4.75
CA GLU A 76 -1.62 -5.49 4.89
C GLU A 76 -2.01 -4.68 6.12
N LEU A 77 -1.04 -4.45 6.99
CA LEU A 77 -1.15 -3.65 8.20
C LEU A 77 -0.32 -2.39 8.06
N LEU A 78 -0.86 -1.26 8.49
CA LEU A 78 -0.20 0.03 8.49
C LEU A 78 -0.15 0.59 9.91
N ASN A 79 1.04 0.93 10.41
CA ASN A 79 1.18 1.68 11.64
C ASN A 79 1.04 3.18 11.34
N THR A 80 -0.07 3.78 11.77
CA THR A 80 -0.35 5.21 11.55
C THR A 80 0.32 6.12 12.57
N THR A 81 1.01 5.57 13.56
CA THR A 81 1.73 6.33 14.57
C THR A 81 3.19 6.55 14.19
N ARG A 82 3.92 7.33 14.98
CA ARG A 82 5.37 7.55 14.81
C ARG A 82 6.23 6.59 15.62
N SER A 83 5.62 5.77 16.47
CA SER A 83 6.32 4.84 17.34
C SER A 83 6.12 3.40 16.90
N MET A 84 7.12 2.57 17.10
CA MET A 84 7.05 1.15 16.89
C MET A 84 5.92 0.52 17.71
N LYS A 85 5.22 -0.44 17.12
CA LYS A 85 4.21 -1.26 17.78
C LYS A 85 4.60 -2.73 17.74
N SER A 86 4.41 -3.42 18.85
CA SER A 86 4.60 -4.86 18.97
C SER A 86 3.25 -5.53 19.18
N PHE A 87 3.00 -6.59 18.46
CA PHE A 87 1.74 -7.32 18.56
C PHE A 87 1.92 -8.81 18.29
N ASN A 88 0.97 -9.59 18.78
CA ASN A 88 0.84 -10.99 18.46
C ASN A 88 -0.35 -11.20 17.53
N TYR A 89 -0.22 -12.09 16.56
CA TYR A 89 -1.33 -12.46 15.70
C TYR A 89 -1.44 -13.96 15.54
N ARG A 90 -2.66 -14.43 15.23
CA ARG A 90 -2.93 -15.82 14.83
C ARG A 90 -4.06 -15.88 13.85
N PHE A 91 -3.99 -16.87 12.95
CA PHE A 91 -5.08 -17.24 12.04
C PHE A 91 -5.89 -18.39 12.65
N GLU A 92 -7.19 -18.30 12.53
CA GLU A 92 -8.16 -19.37 12.81
C GLU A 92 -8.88 -19.67 11.49
N TRP A 93 -9.06 -20.93 11.17
CA TRP A 93 -9.61 -21.38 9.90
C TRP A 93 -10.97 -22.02 10.11
N PHE A 94 -11.88 -21.84 9.16
CA PHE A 94 -13.24 -22.35 9.21
C PHE A 94 -13.59 -23.05 7.90
N ASP A 95 -14.40 -24.11 7.97
CA ASP A 95 -14.98 -24.76 6.81
C ASP A 95 -16.19 -24.00 6.25
N ALA A 96 -16.77 -24.51 5.17
CA ALA A 96 -17.94 -23.90 4.53
C ALA A 96 -19.19 -23.86 5.42
N THR A 97 -19.24 -24.67 6.47
CA THR A 97 -20.36 -24.73 7.43
C THR A 97 -20.12 -23.86 8.67
N GLY A 98 -18.94 -23.22 8.76
CA GLY A 98 -18.56 -22.36 9.88
C GLY A 98 -17.90 -23.10 11.05
N ASN A 99 -17.61 -24.39 10.92
CA ASN A 99 -16.87 -25.12 11.92
C ASN A 99 -15.38 -24.79 11.85
N GLN A 100 -14.75 -24.68 13.00
CA GLN A 100 -13.32 -24.44 13.06
C GLN A 100 -12.53 -25.65 12.55
N VAL A 101 -11.66 -25.41 11.58
CA VAL A 101 -10.74 -26.40 11.05
C VAL A 101 -9.51 -26.47 11.97
N TYR A 102 -9.12 -27.69 12.36
CA TYR A 102 -7.93 -27.89 13.17
C TYR A 102 -6.69 -27.36 12.46
N SER A 103 -5.88 -26.60 13.19
CA SER A 103 -4.56 -26.16 12.74
C SER A 103 -3.50 -26.59 13.74
N PRO A 104 -2.41 -27.23 13.27
CA PRO A 104 -1.30 -27.57 14.16
C PRO A 104 -0.57 -26.30 14.69
N ILE A 105 -0.70 -25.18 13.97
CA ILE A 105 -0.13 -23.89 14.35
C ILE A 105 -1.20 -23.08 15.07
N THR A 106 -1.31 -23.28 16.38
CA THR A 106 -2.23 -22.53 17.24
C THR A 106 -1.53 -21.39 18.00
N THR A 107 -0.20 -21.38 17.98
CA THR A 107 0.62 -20.39 18.69
C THR A 107 0.54 -19.04 17.98
N ALA A 108 0.35 -17.99 18.76
CA ALA A 108 0.40 -16.64 18.24
C ALA A 108 1.83 -16.27 17.82
N ILE A 109 1.94 -15.58 16.69
CA ILE A 109 3.21 -15.14 16.12
C ILE A 109 3.42 -13.69 16.51
N SER A 110 4.57 -13.39 17.11
CA SER A 110 4.95 -12.01 17.45
C SER A 110 5.49 -11.26 16.24
N ARG A 111 5.08 -10.02 16.09
CA ARG A 111 5.56 -9.08 15.05
C ARG A 111 5.74 -7.69 15.64
N GLN A 112 6.60 -6.94 14.97
CA GLN A 112 6.81 -5.52 15.19
C GLN A 112 6.56 -4.77 13.88
N ILE A 113 6.10 -3.54 14.01
CA ILE A 113 5.87 -2.64 12.89
C ILE A 113 6.33 -1.24 13.30
N GLU A 114 7.25 -0.68 12.52
CA GLU A 114 7.81 0.63 12.79
C GLU A 114 6.77 1.75 12.57
N GLY A 115 7.05 2.92 13.10
CA GLY A 115 6.17 4.08 12.91
C GLY A 115 6.06 4.46 11.44
N GLY A 116 4.84 4.54 10.90
CA GLY A 116 4.56 4.84 9.50
C GLY A 116 4.83 3.69 8.52
N GLU A 117 5.25 2.52 9.01
CA GLU A 117 5.52 1.35 8.17
C GLU A 117 4.24 0.61 7.79
N SER A 118 4.27 -0.04 6.61
CA SER A 118 3.28 -1.03 6.18
C SER A 118 3.95 -2.40 6.07
N ILE A 119 3.34 -3.42 6.66
CA ILE A 119 3.83 -4.80 6.60
C ILE A 119 2.72 -5.75 6.15
N PHE A 120 3.11 -6.90 5.60
CA PHE A 120 2.19 -7.98 5.28
C PHE A 120 2.33 -9.12 6.27
N ILE A 121 1.18 -9.61 6.76
CA ILE A 121 1.07 -10.90 7.44
C ILE A 121 0.30 -11.85 6.53
N SER A 122 0.76 -13.08 6.41
CA SER A 122 0.14 -14.06 5.53
C SER A 122 0.12 -15.44 6.14
N ALA A 123 -0.87 -16.24 5.74
CA ALA A 123 -0.97 -17.63 6.10
C ALA A 123 -1.63 -18.45 4.99
N VAL A 124 -1.37 -19.75 5.04
CA VAL A 124 -2.00 -20.75 4.19
C VAL A 124 -2.81 -21.68 5.08
N ALA A 125 -4.04 -21.98 4.70
CA ALA A 125 -4.90 -22.90 5.41
C ALA A 125 -4.25 -24.29 5.52
N PRO A 126 -4.34 -24.96 6.66
CA PRO A 126 -3.71 -26.26 6.88
C PRO A 126 -4.40 -27.40 6.15
N LEU A 127 -5.67 -27.23 5.79
CA LEU A 127 -6.50 -28.23 5.10
C LEU A 127 -7.29 -27.58 3.96
N ALA A 128 -7.53 -28.32 2.89
CA ALA A 128 -8.32 -27.88 1.75
C ALA A 128 -9.80 -27.64 2.06
N THR A 129 -10.28 -28.14 3.19
CA THR A 129 -11.64 -27.92 3.70
C THR A 129 -11.85 -26.52 4.26
N ALA A 130 -10.78 -25.80 4.61
CA ALA A 130 -10.88 -24.43 5.08
C ALA A 130 -11.31 -23.51 3.92
N LYS A 131 -12.40 -22.75 4.13
CA LYS A 131 -13.00 -21.85 3.15
C LYS A 131 -13.10 -20.42 3.66
N ASP A 132 -12.89 -20.21 4.96
CA ASP A 132 -12.93 -18.90 5.61
C ASP A 132 -11.89 -18.83 6.72
N PHE A 133 -11.63 -17.62 7.20
CA PHE A 133 -10.62 -17.36 8.22
C PHE A 133 -11.06 -16.30 9.21
N ARG A 134 -10.37 -16.26 10.33
CA ARG A 134 -10.40 -15.17 11.29
C ARG A 134 -8.98 -14.85 11.72
N ILE A 135 -8.67 -13.58 11.88
CA ILE A 135 -7.38 -13.13 12.41
C ILE A 135 -7.62 -12.45 13.75
N LYS A 136 -6.82 -12.80 14.73
CA LYS A 136 -6.75 -12.09 16.02
C LYS A 136 -5.42 -11.37 16.11
N LEU A 137 -5.49 -10.06 16.38
CA LEU A 137 -4.36 -9.16 16.58
C LEU A 137 -4.45 -8.60 18.00
N ILE A 138 -3.43 -8.81 18.80
CA ILE A 138 -3.39 -8.43 20.22
C ILE A 138 -2.09 -7.67 20.48
N GLU A 139 -2.18 -6.46 21.03
CA GLU A 139 -0.99 -5.69 21.39
C GLU A 139 -0.14 -6.49 22.39
N SER A 140 1.16 -6.57 22.10
CA SER A 140 2.11 -7.20 23.02
C SER A 140 2.49 -6.19 24.09
N THR A 141 1.96 -6.35 25.28
CA THR A 141 2.44 -5.63 26.47
C THR A 141 3.75 -6.27 26.93
N ARG A 142 4.82 -5.45 26.99
CA ARG A 142 6.07 -5.83 27.66
C ARG A 142 5.91 -5.77 29.17
#